data_fbb5b4ed7f77a11e147d921ae7137501
#
_entry.id   fbb5b4ed7f77a11e147d921ae7137501
#
_cell.length_a   1.000
_cell.length_b   1.000
_cell.length_c   1.000
_cell.angle_alpha   90.00
_cell.angle_beta   90.00
_cell.angle_gamma   90.00
#
_symmetry.space_group_name_H-M   'P 1'
#
loop_
_entity.id
_entity.type
_entity.pdbx_description
1 polymer ?
#
loop_
_entity_poly.entity_id
_entity_poly.type
_entity_poly.pdbx_seq_one_letter_code
_entity_poly.pdbx_strand_id
1 'polypeptide(L)'
;MVKSKKKTITIVIVAIVIMIAIYFLINVFQPPSLDNPESIAWDGTGSRFLISNTGNGKILYTTDFNQYEVLINEGLSSPRGIKFRTDTLYVADNTVIQIIDVKEAKIVESIPIPGSKMLNDIECDKEGLLYCTDTGANKLFIVNPHTKEINSFISPLMTKPNGIVFDGPRRQMFIVCFKPASPILAFNIDTKTFSIFKETLYDNLDGIAIDDLGRIYYSSWGEKCIFMIPQEQNRTIIWQKDLKAPADIYYHLPTNEILVPLFEDNEIKRFKAD
;
A
#
# COMPACT_ATOMS: atom_id res chain seq x y z
N MET A 1 -58.83 21.97 22.23
CA MET A 1 -57.60 21.29 22.64
C MET A 1 -57.05 20.21 21.64
N VAL A 2 -57.88 19.43 20.98
CA VAL A 2 -57.42 18.33 20.08
C VAL A 2 -56.71 18.85 18.81
N LYS A 3 -57.11 19.95 18.20
CA LYS A 3 -56.51 20.54 16.98
C LYS A 3 -55.09 21.08 17.22
N SER A 4 -54.77 21.57 18.44
CA SER A 4 -53.42 22.05 18.80
C SER A 4 -52.44 20.90 18.92
N LYS A 5 -52.80 19.77 19.56
CA LYS A 5 -51.93 18.58 19.70
C LYS A 5 -51.59 17.94 18.36
N LYS A 6 -52.55 17.87 17.40
CA LYS A 6 -52.27 17.34 16.05
C LYS A 6 -51.27 18.18 15.28
N LYS A 7 -51.35 19.54 15.35
CA LYS A 7 -50.38 20.44 14.71
C LYS A 7 -48.97 20.26 15.30
N THR A 8 -48.87 20.13 16.61
CA THR A 8 -47.56 19.92 17.28
C THR A 8 -46.95 18.60 16.88
N ILE A 9 -47.73 17.52 16.83
CA ILE A 9 -47.23 16.18 16.39
C ILE A 9 -46.76 16.23 14.92
N THR A 10 -47.50 16.88 14.02
CA THR A 10 -47.11 17.02 12.61
C THR A 10 -45.77 17.79 12.48
N ILE A 11 -45.58 18.86 13.22
CA ILE A 11 -44.32 19.67 13.21
C ILE A 11 -43.14 18.81 13.69
N VAL A 12 -43.33 18.03 14.76
CA VAL A 12 -42.27 17.15 15.28
C VAL A 12 -41.89 16.05 14.27
N ILE A 13 -42.86 15.43 13.62
CA ILE A 13 -42.61 14.42 12.59
C ILE A 13 -41.85 15.00 11.38
N VAL A 14 -42.26 16.19 10.93
CA VAL A 14 -41.56 16.89 9.82
C VAL A 14 -40.13 17.24 10.22
N ALA A 15 -39.90 17.71 11.44
CA ALA A 15 -38.55 18.01 11.93
C ALA A 15 -37.67 16.76 11.99
N ILE A 16 -38.22 15.62 12.45
CA ILE A 16 -37.49 14.34 12.47
C ILE A 16 -37.14 13.89 11.05
N VAL A 17 -38.06 13.96 10.11
CA VAL A 17 -37.81 13.60 8.71
C VAL A 17 -36.75 14.49 8.09
N ILE A 18 -36.77 15.81 8.37
CA ILE A 18 -35.74 16.73 7.89
C ILE A 18 -34.39 16.40 8.53
N MET A 19 -34.32 16.13 9.83
CA MET A 19 -33.06 15.72 10.49
C MET A 19 -32.51 14.40 9.92
N ILE A 20 -33.36 13.42 9.66
CA ILE A 20 -32.96 12.16 9.02
C ILE A 20 -32.46 12.42 7.60
N ALA A 21 -33.14 13.26 6.81
CA ALA A 21 -32.71 13.62 5.47
C ALA A 21 -31.37 14.39 5.47
N ILE A 22 -31.20 15.33 6.42
CA ILE A 22 -29.93 16.05 6.60
C ILE A 22 -28.82 15.08 7.04
N TYR A 23 -29.11 14.18 7.98
CA TYR A 23 -28.16 13.13 8.41
C TYR A 23 -27.74 12.24 7.23
N PHE A 24 -28.69 11.81 6.42
CA PHE A 24 -28.41 11.06 5.19
C PHE A 24 -27.60 11.89 4.18
N LEU A 25 -27.96 13.13 3.93
CA LEU A 25 -27.21 14.02 3.04
C LEU A 25 -25.76 14.22 3.51
N ILE A 26 -25.56 14.49 4.80
CA ILE A 26 -24.23 14.67 5.36
C ILE A 26 -23.40 13.39 5.28
N ASN A 27 -23.96 12.20 5.50
CA ASN A 27 -23.21 10.96 5.52
C ASN A 27 -23.05 10.28 4.14
N VAL A 28 -23.99 10.52 3.21
CA VAL A 28 -23.94 9.95 1.83
C VAL A 28 -23.08 10.81 0.90
N PHE A 29 -22.92 12.10 1.19
CA PHE A 29 -22.13 13.03 0.36
C PHE A 29 -20.78 13.44 1.00
N GLN A 30 -20.24 12.64 1.93
CA GLN A 30 -18.86 12.87 2.35
C GLN A 30 -17.91 12.53 1.18
N PRO A 31 -17.01 13.46 0.82
CA PRO A 31 -16.01 13.14 -0.19
C PRO A 31 -15.15 11.95 0.27
N PRO A 32 -14.67 11.11 -0.64
CA PRO A 32 -13.75 10.05 -0.29
C PRO A 32 -12.53 10.60 0.45
N SER A 33 -12.15 9.95 1.53
CA SER A 33 -11.01 10.34 2.37
C SER A 33 -10.09 9.15 2.61
N LEU A 34 -8.86 9.44 2.96
CA LEU A 34 -7.91 8.41 3.40
C LEU A 34 -8.39 7.78 4.71
N ASP A 35 -8.20 6.47 4.81
CA ASP A 35 -8.54 5.63 5.96
C ASP A 35 -7.52 4.48 6.04
N ASN A 36 -6.50 4.65 6.85
CA ASN A 36 -5.32 3.81 6.91
C ASN A 36 -4.69 3.56 5.51
N PRO A 37 -4.22 4.62 4.82
CA PRO A 37 -3.56 4.46 3.52
C PRO A 37 -2.26 3.66 3.70
N GLU A 38 -2.08 2.63 2.87
CA GLU A 38 -0.94 1.70 3.00
C GLU A 38 0.07 1.86 1.88
N SER A 39 -0.35 1.79 0.62
CA SER A 39 0.55 1.77 -0.53
C SER A 39 0.08 2.71 -1.64
N ILE A 40 1.02 3.14 -2.48
CA ILE A 40 0.79 4.05 -3.60
C ILE A 40 1.38 3.47 -4.88
N ALA A 41 0.67 3.61 -5.99
CA ALA A 41 1.18 3.31 -7.32
C ALA A 41 0.83 4.43 -8.30
N TRP A 42 1.69 4.65 -9.29
CA TRP A 42 1.43 5.61 -10.37
C TRP A 42 0.75 4.93 -11.55
N ASP A 43 -0.46 5.36 -11.88
CA ASP A 43 -1.15 5.07 -13.14
C ASP A 43 -0.72 6.11 -14.18
N GLY A 44 0.32 5.76 -14.96
CA GLY A 44 0.84 6.66 -16.00
C GLY A 44 -0.14 6.89 -17.14
N THR A 45 -1.07 5.96 -17.39
CA THR A 45 -2.09 6.08 -18.44
C THR A 45 -3.15 7.11 -18.04
N GLY A 46 -3.62 7.05 -16.80
CA GLY A 46 -4.59 7.99 -16.24
C GLY A 46 -3.96 9.26 -15.65
N SER A 47 -2.62 9.35 -15.60
CA SER A 47 -1.88 10.45 -14.96
C SER A 47 -2.36 10.75 -13.54
N ARG A 48 -2.47 9.69 -12.73
CA ARG A 48 -3.01 9.74 -11.37
C ARG A 48 -2.31 8.75 -10.44
N PHE A 49 -2.36 9.02 -9.17
CA PHE A 49 -1.89 8.10 -8.13
C PHE A 49 -3.02 7.22 -7.65
N LEU A 50 -2.77 5.93 -7.53
CA LEU A 50 -3.66 4.95 -6.95
C LEU A 50 -3.21 4.67 -5.52
N ILE A 51 -4.17 4.52 -4.60
CA ILE A 51 -3.88 4.38 -3.17
C ILE A 51 -4.72 3.24 -2.61
N SER A 52 -4.07 2.30 -1.94
CA SER A 52 -4.79 1.32 -1.12
C SER A 52 -5.24 1.94 0.19
N ASN A 53 -6.54 1.88 0.44
CA ASN A 53 -7.18 2.45 1.62
C ASN A 53 -7.64 1.29 2.50
N THR A 54 -6.70 0.77 3.29
CA THR A 54 -6.82 -0.50 4.02
C THR A 54 -7.97 -0.49 5.02
N GLY A 55 -8.19 0.66 5.69
CA GLY A 55 -9.19 0.80 6.75
C GLY A 55 -10.63 0.61 6.27
N ASN A 56 -10.94 0.96 5.03
CA ASN A 56 -12.30 0.83 4.48
C ASN A 56 -12.40 -0.07 3.23
N GLY A 57 -11.33 -0.78 2.88
CA GLY A 57 -11.34 -1.78 1.81
C GLY A 57 -11.51 -1.18 0.41
N LYS A 58 -10.97 0.00 0.14
CA LYS A 58 -11.12 0.70 -1.14
C LYS A 58 -9.78 0.90 -1.84
N ILE A 59 -9.84 1.11 -3.15
CA ILE A 59 -8.77 1.77 -3.89
C ILE A 59 -9.26 3.16 -4.24
N LEU A 60 -8.51 4.15 -3.81
CA LEU A 60 -8.71 5.55 -4.16
C LEU A 60 -7.75 5.96 -5.27
N TYR A 61 -8.06 7.09 -5.93
CA TYR A 61 -7.10 7.78 -6.77
C TYR A 61 -7.12 9.28 -6.54
N THR A 62 -6.02 9.93 -6.91
CA THR A 62 -5.87 11.38 -6.84
C THR A 62 -4.89 11.86 -7.89
N THR A 63 -5.02 13.13 -8.32
CA THR A 63 -4.05 13.79 -9.19
C THR A 63 -3.20 14.84 -8.48
N ASP A 64 -3.64 15.29 -7.30
CA ASP A 64 -3.06 16.44 -6.60
C ASP A 64 -2.88 16.26 -5.09
N PHE A 65 -3.35 15.13 -4.52
CA PHE A 65 -3.37 14.80 -3.09
C PHE A 65 -4.25 15.73 -2.22
N ASN A 66 -5.06 16.58 -2.83
CA ASN A 66 -6.03 17.43 -2.13
C ASN A 66 -7.44 16.83 -2.16
N GLN A 67 -7.75 16.15 -3.25
CA GLN A 67 -9.03 15.49 -3.46
C GLN A 67 -8.80 14.03 -3.85
N TYR A 68 -9.66 13.17 -3.34
CA TYR A 68 -9.61 11.74 -3.63
C TYR A 68 -10.92 11.31 -4.28
N GLU A 69 -10.82 10.37 -5.20
CA GLU A 69 -11.94 9.72 -5.82
C GLU A 69 -11.82 8.20 -5.64
N VAL A 70 -12.94 7.49 -5.71
CA VAL A 70 -12.95 6.04 -5.55
C VAL A 70 -12.77 5.37 -6.90
N LEU A 71 -11.74 4.52 -7.01
CA LEU A 71 -11.59 3.61 -8.15
C LEU A 71 -12.34 2.31 -7.91
N ILE A 72 -12.13 1.67 -6.74
CA ILE A 72 -12.81 0.43 -6.34
C ILE A 72 -13.48 0.67 -4.99
N ASN A 73 -14.80 0.49 -4.96
CA ASN A 73 -15.62 0.76 -3.78
C ASN A 73 -15.93 -0.48 -2.95
N GLU A 74 -15.92 -1.68 -3.58
CA GLU A 74 -16.33 -2.93 -2.94
C GLU A 74 -15.58 -4.12 -3.54
N GLY A 75 -15.62 -5.27 -2.85
CA GLY A 75 -14.97 -6.50 -3.30
C GLY A 75 -13.55 -6.68 -2.77
N LEU A 76 -13.00 -5.69 -2.04
CA LEU A 76 -11.72 -5.78 -1.33
C LEU A 76 -11.97 -5.95 0.17
N SER A 77 -11.08 -6.66 0.83
CA SER A 77 -11.17 -6.97 2.26
C SER A 77 -10.24 -6.11 3.11
N SER A 78 -8.96 -6.08 2.76
CA SER A 78 -7.92 -5.33 3.44
C SER A 78 -6.78 -5.07 2.43
N PRO A 79 -7.01 -4.23 1.41
CA PRO A 79 -6.01 -3.97 0.38
C PRO A 79 -4.79 -3.29 1.00
N ARG A 80 -3.60 -3.85 0.75
CA ARG A 80 -2.32 -3.37 1.25
C ARG A 80 -1.43 -2.95 0.09
N GLY A 81 -0.31 -3.64 -0.12
CA GLY A 81 0.59 -3.36 -1.23
C GLY A 81 -0.11 -3.39 -2.59
N ILE A 82 0.21 -2.45 -3.44
CA ILE A 82 -0.35 -2.34 -4.78
C ILE A 82 0.75 -2.13 -5.82
N LYS A 83 0.62 -2.81 -6.97
CA LYS A 83 1.52 -2.63 -8.10
C LYS A 83 0.76 -2.39 -9.39
N PHE A 84 0.99 -1.23 -10.00
CA PHE A 84 0.44 -0.91 -11.32
C PHE A 84 1.42 -1.32 -12.43
N ARG A 85 0.91 -2.01 -13.43
CA ARG A 85 1.65 -2.37 -14.64
C ARG A 85 0.69 -2.47 -15.81
N THR A 86 0.91 -1.72 -16.87
CA THR A 86 0.13 -1.71 -18.11
C THR A 86 -1.36 -1.78 -17.79
N ASP A 87 -2.12 -0.81 -17.61
CA ASP A 87 -3.57 -0.74 -17.33
C ASP A 87 -4.14 -1.68 -16.23
N THR A 88 -3.27 -2.46 -15.57
CA THR A 88 -3.63 -3.44 -14.53
C THR A 88 -3.05 -3.05 -13.18
N LEU A 89 -3.88 -3.06 -12.14
CA LEU A 89 -3.45 -2.94 -10.76
C LEU A 89 -3.54 -4.30 -10.07
N TYR A 90 -2.42 -4.77 -9.56
CA TYR A 90 -2.34 -5.92 -8.68
C TYR A 90 -2.41 -5.45 -7.23
N VAL A 91 -3.24 -6.10 -6.42
CA VAL A 91 -3.46 -5.72 -5.03
C VAL A 91 -3.28 -6.93 -4.13
N ALA A 92 -2.40 -6.81 -3.15
CA ALA A 92 -2.31 -7.76 -2.04
C ALA A 92 -3.50 -7.53 -1.10
N ASP A 93 -4.49 -8.43 -1.12
CA ASP A 93 -5.73 -8.29 -0.36
C ASP A 93 -5.94 -9.51 0.56
N ASN A 94 -5.49 -9.41 1.79
CA ASN A 94 -5.57 -10.45 2.81
C ASN A 94 -4.87 -11.75 2.37
N THR A 95 -5.58 -12.71 1.76
CA THR A 95 -5.02 -14.00 1.28
C THR A 95 -5.17 -14.20 -0.22
N VAL A 96 -5.49 -13.12 -0.92
CA VAL A 96 -5.81 -13.12 -2.35
C VAL A 96 -5.03 -12.01 -3.04
N ILE A 97 -4.53 -12.24 -4.23
CA ILE A 97 -4.08 -11.17 -5.12
C ILE A 97 -5.27 -10.81 -6.02
N GLN A 98 -5.76 -9.58 -5.90
CA GLN A 98 -6.79 -9.05 -6.78
C GLN A 98 -6.17 -8.45 -8.03
N ILE A 99 -6.79 -8.70 -9.17
CA ILE A 99 -6.42 -8.12 -10.46
C ILE A 99 -7.51 -7.14 -10.88
N ILE A 100 -7.14 -5.88 -10.98
CA ILE A 100 -8.05 -4.78 -11.28
C ILE A 100 -7.73 -4.20 -12.66
N ASP A 101 -8.73 -4.14 -13.52
CA ASP A 101 -8.70 -3.32 -14.73
C ASP A 101 -8.95 -1.86 -14.30
N VAL A 102 -7.90 -1.03 -14.40
CA VAL A 102 -7.95 0.35 -13.93
C VAL A 102 -8.79 1.24 -14.84
N LYS A 103 -8.89 0.90 -16.11
CA LYS A 103 -9.71 1.64 -17.09
C LYS A 103 -11.20 1.39 -16.87
N GLU A 104 -11.56 0.12 -16.67
CA GLU A 104 -12.95 -0.28 -16.40
C GLU A 104 -13.34 -0.09 -14.92
N ALA A 105 -12.38 0.26 -14.06
CA ALA A 105 -12.56 0.43 -12.62
C ALA A 105 -13.24 -0.77 -11.95
N LYS A 106 -12.76 -1.99 -12.24
CA LYS A 106 -13.36 -3.22 -11.70
C LYS A 106 -12.33 -4.30 -11.41
N ILE A 107 -12.62 -5.15 -10.43
CA ILE A 107 -11.90 -6.39 -10.18
C ILE A 107 -12.28 -7.37 -11.30
N VAL A 108 -11.30 -7.78 -12.10
CA VAL A 108 -11.50 -8.71 -13.22
C VAL A 108 -11.16 -10.14 -12.85
N GLU A 109 -10.31 -10.32 -11.85
CA GLU A 109 -9.89 -11.64 -11.39
C GLU A 109 -9.38 -11.58 -9.95
N SER A 110 -9.47 -12.73 -9.25
CA SER A 110 -8.94 -12.96 -7.92
C SER A 110 -8.10 -14.24 -7.92
N ILE A 111 -6.85 -14.16 -7.46
CA ILE A 111 -5.94 -15.31 -7.35
C ILE A 111 -5.79 -15.64 -5.86
N PRO A 112 -6.51 -16.66 -5.33
CA PRO A 112 -6.27 -17.15 -3.98
C PRO A 112 -4.85 -17.70 -3.84
N ILE A 113 -4.17 -17.37 -2.73
CA ILE A 113 -2.80 -17.80 -2.47
C ILE A 113 -2.81 -18.90 -1.39
N PRO A 114 -2.69 -20.18 -1.77
CA PRO A 114 -2.73 -21.28 -0.82
C PRO A 114 -1.61 -21.19 0.22
N GLY A 115 -1.99 -21.27 1.49
CA GLY A 115 -1.05 -21.19 2.62
C GLY A 115 -0.59 -19.77 2.96
N SER A 116 -1.21 -18.75 2.36
CA SER A 116 -1.14 -17.37 2.80
C SER A 116 -1.93 -17.15 4.09
N LYS A 117 -1.54 -16.13 4.85
CA LYS A 117 -2.25 -15.66 6.06
C LYS A 117 -2.52 -14.17 6.05
N MET A 118 -1.59 -13.39 5.55
CA MET A 118 -1.70 -11.94 5.44
C MET A 118 -0.68 -11.44 4.41
N LEU A 119 -1.10 -11.42 3.15
CA LEU A 119 -0.33 -10.76 2.10
C LEU A 119 -0.17 -9.30 2.47
N ASN A 120 1.03 -8.77 2.28
CA ASN A 120 1.33 -7.42 2.68
C ASN A 120 1.70 -6.54 1.48
N ASP A 121 2.84 -6.78 0.85
CA ASP A 121 3.27 -5.95 -0.27
C ASP A 121 3.50 -6.79 -1.53
N ILE A 122 3.47 -6.13 -2.69
CA ILE A 122 3.52 -6.78 -3.99
C ILE A 122 4.38 -5.98 -4.99
N GLU A 123 5.35 -6.65 -5.57
CA GLU A 123 6.22 -6.11 -6.61
C GLU A 123 6.21 -7.01 -7.83
N CYS A 124 6.66 -6.53 -8.99
CA CYS A 124 6.82 -7.34 -10.18
C CYS A 124 8.21 -7.18 -10.80
N ASP A 125 8.74 -8.28 -11.36
CA ASP A 125 9.95 -8.22 -12.16
C ASP A 125 9.66 -7.78 -13.60
N LYS A 126 10.72 -7.73 -14.41
CA LYS A 126 10.61 -7.32 -15.82
C LYS A 126 9.80 -8.31 -16.66
N GLU A 127 9.84 -9.58 -16.29
CA GLU A 127 9.11 -10.67 -16.93
C GLU A 127 7.62 -10.67 -16.56
N GLY A 128 7.22 -9.94 -15.51
CA GLY A 128 5.84 -9.80 -15.05
C GLY A 128 5.43 -10.83 -14.02
N LEU A 129 6.37 -11.54 -13.43
CA LEU A 129 6.10 -12.35 -12.24
C LEU A 129 5.87 -11.43 -11.04
N LEU A 130 4.87 -11.76 -10.25
CA LEU A 130 4.53 -11.04 -9.03
C LEU A 130 5.28 -11.67 -7.85
N TYR A 131 5.86 -10.83 -7.03
CA TYR A 131 6.52 -11.19 -5.77
C TYR A 131 5.73 -10.56 -4.64
N CYS A 132 5.13 -11.39 -3.80
CA CYS A 132 4.26 -10.92 -2.73
C CYS A 132 4.75 -11.40 -1.37
N THR A 133 4.97 -10.48 -0.46
CA THR A 133 5.33 -10.77 0.93
C THR A 133 4.07 -11.18 1.72
N ASP A 134 4.22 -12.12 2.65
CA ASP A 134 3.17 -12.53 3.58
C ASP A 134 3.67 -12.39 5.01
N THR A 135 3.27 -11.32 5.67
CA THR A 135 3.65 -11.01 7.05
C THR A 135 3.14 -12.06 8.03
N GLY A 136 1.95 -12.61 7.78
CA GLY A 136 1.32 -13.58 8.66
C GLY A 136 1.89 -14.99 8.54
N ALA A 137 2.36 -15.39 7.35
CA ALA A 137 2.92 -16.72 7.09
C ALA A 137 4.45 -16.74 7.09
N ASN A 138 5.14 -15.59 7.18
CA ASN A 138 6.59 -15.47 7.03
C ASN A 138 7.09 -16.05 5.70
N LYS A 139 6.44 -15.67 4.60
CA LYS A 139 6.71 -16.20 3.26
C LYS A 139 6.90 -15.10 2.24
N LEU A 140 7.63 -15.43 1.18
CA LEU A 140 7.59 -14.76 -0.11
C LEU A 140 6.88 -15.68 -1.09
N PHE A 141 5.84 -15.21 -1.75
CA PHE A 141 5.18 -15.88 -2.85
C PHE A 141 5.65 -15.31 -4.18
N ILE A 142 5.87 -16.19 -5.15
CA ILE A 142 6.09 -15.82 -6.55
C ILE A 142 4.90 -16.36 -7.33
N VAL A 143 4.21 -15.47 -8.03
CA VAL A 143 2.97 -15.80 -8.72
C VAL A 143 3.08 -15.38 -10.19
N ASN A 144 2.82 -16.30 -11.10
CA ASN A 144 2.61 -15.95 -12.50
C ASN A 144 1.13 -15.55 -12.69
N PRO A 145 0.82 -14.28 -12.96
CA PRO A 145 -0.58 -13.83 -13.05
C PRO A 145 -1.32 -14.42 -14.26
N HIS A 146 -0.61 -14.96 -15.26
CA HIS A 146 -1.22 -15.55 -16.45
C HIS A 146 -1.45 -17.06 -16.31
N THR A 147 -0.43 -17.81 -15.87
CA THR A 147 -0.54 -19.26 -15.72
C THR A 147 -1.13 -19.70 -14.39
N LYS A 148 -1.19 -18.79 -13.39
CA LYS A 148 -1.60 -19.03 -12.01
C LYS A 148 -0.66 -19.97 -11.25
N GLU A 149 0.53 -20.18 -11.76
CA GLU A 149 1.57 -20.90 -11.03
C GLU A 149 1.98 -20.09 -9.80
N ILE A 150 2.03 -20.75 -8.63
CA ILE A 150 2.37 -20.16 -7.35
C ILE A 150 3.50 -20.97 -6.71
N ASN A 151 4.59 -20.30 -6.42
CA ASN A 151 5.71 -20.84 -5.67
C ASN A 151 5.88 -20.05 -4.35
N SER A 152 6.28 -20.72 -3.27
CA SER A 152 6.53 -20.05 -1.99
C SER A 152 7.92 -20.33 -1.45
N PHE A 153 8.52 -19.32 -0.83
CA PHE A 153 9.87 -19.34 -0.29
C PHE A 153 9.86 -18.91 1.16
N ILE A 154 10.66 -19.58 1.97
CA ILE A 154 10.87 -19.26 3.39
C ILE A 154 12.36 -19.06 3.66
N SER A 155 12.67 -18.30 4.69
CA SER A 155 14.04 -18.14 5.17
C SER A 155 14.03 -17.90 6.68
N PRO A 156 14.98 -18.45 7.44
CA PRO A 156 15.14 -18.11 8.84
C PRO A 156 15.51 -16.63 9.06
N LEU A 157 16.00 -15.95 8.03
CA LEU A 157 16.28 -14.51 8.05
C LEU A 157 15.00 -13.67 7.95
N MET A 158 13.92 -14.22 7.38
CA MET A 158 12.70 -13.50 7.02
C MET A 158 11.61 -13.78 8.05
N THR A 159 11.32 -12.79 8.87
CA THR A 159 10.23 -12.84 9.86
C THR A 159 9.35 -11.61 9.70
N LYS A 160 8.05 -11.78 9.54
CA LYS A 160 7.09 -10.73 9.24
C LYS A 160 7.54 -9.85 8.07
N PRO A 161 7.82 -10.44 6.87
CA PRO A 161 8.18 -9.66 5.70
C PRO A 161 7.06 -8.67 5.37
N ASN A 162 7.45 -7.46 5.00
CA ASN A 162 6.57 -6.35 4.72
C ASN A 162 6.92 -5.77 3.35
N GLY A 163 7.44 -4.57 3.24
CA GLY A 163 7.77 -3.92 1.98
C GLY A 163 8.73 -4.71 1.10
N ILE A 164 8.51 -4.65 -0.21
CA ILE A 164 9.33 -5.31 -1.23
C ILE A 164 9.52 -4.39 -2.44
N VAL A 165 10.75 -4.33 -2.97
CA VAL A 165 11.06 -3.57 -4.18
C VAL A 165 12.02 -4.32 -5.09
N PHE A 166 11.84 -4.20 -6.40
CA PHE A 166 12.70 -4.81 -7.40
C PHE A 166 13.93 -3.97 -7.72
N ASP A 167 15.12 -4.52 -7.50
CA ASP A 167 16.38 -3.99 -7.98
C ASP A 167 16.75 -4.66 -9.31
N GLY A 168 16.33 -4.05 -10.40
CA GLY A 168 16.51 -4.59 -11.73
C GLY A 168 17.97 -4.80 -12.15
N PRO A 169 18.90 -3.85 -11.89
CA PRO A 169 20.32 -4.03 -12.21
C PRO A 169 20.98 -5.25 -11.55
N ARG A 170 20.61 -5.55 -10.29
CA ARG A 170 21.17 -6.69 -9.55
C ARG A 170 20.32 -7.96 -9.66
N ARG A 171 19.15 -7.89 -10.34
CA ARG A 171 18.19 -8.98 -10.46
C ARG A 171 17.82 -9.60 -9.11
N GLN A 172 17.38 -8.72 -8.18
CA GLN A 172 16.99 -9.12 -6.83
C GLN A 172 15.80 -8.32 -6.33
N MET A 173 15.08 -8.88 -5.37
CA MET A 173 14.10 -8.15 -4.57
C MET A 173 14.77 -7.75 -3.25
N PHE A 174 14.65 -6.49 -2.85
CA PHE A 174 14.90 -6.10 -1.47
C PHE A 174 13.63 -6.24 -0.68
N ILE A 175 13.76 -6.77 0.54
CA ILE A 175 12.63 -7.03 1.44
C ILE A 175 12.99 -6.47 2.81
N VAL A 176 12.07 -5.71 3.40
CA VAL A 176 12.12 -5.29 4.80
C VAL A 176 11.12 -6.08 5.63
N CYS A 177 11.33 -6.15 6.96
CA CYS A 177 10.50 -6.94 7.84
C CYS A 177 9.98 -6.12 9.02
N PHE A 178 8.74 -6.36 9.40
CA PHE A 178 8.10 -5.69 10.54
C PHE A 178 8.43 -6.39 11.85
N LYS A 179 9.68 -6.25 12.27
CA LYS A 179 10.23 -6.87 13.50
C LYS A 179 11.29 -5.98 14.13
N PRO A 180 11.65 -6.21 15.41
CA PRO A 180 12.81 -5.56 16.02
C PRO A 180 14.10 -5.88 15.28
N ALA A 181 15.01 -4.87 15.21
CA ALA A 181 16.35 -4.96 14.60
C ALA A 181 16.30 -5.69 13.22
N SER A 182 15.46 -5.18 12.32
CA SER A 182 15.21 -5.82 11.03
C SER A 182 16.33 -5.53 10.03
N PRO A 183 17.04 -6.53 9.49
CA PRO A 183 17.90 -6.32 8.33
C PRO A 183 17.07 -6.07 7.06
N ILE A 184 17.69 -5.45 6.07
CA ILE A 184 17.20 -5.47 4.70
C ILE A 184 17.70 -6.75 4.06
N LEU A 185 16.78 -7.57 3.55
CA LEU A 185 17.09 -8.82 2.87
C LEU A 185 17.17 -8.60 1.36
N ALA A 186 18.00 -9.40 0.70
CA ALA A 186 18.01 -9.56 -0.75
C ALA A 186 17.55 -10.97 -1.11
N PHE A 187 16.60 -11.07 -2.03
CA PHE A 187 16.19 -12.31 -2.65
C PHE A 187 16.63 -12.29 -4.11
N ASN A 188 17.60 -13.12 -4.47
CA ASN A 188 18.07 -13.23 -5.85
C ASN A 188 17.01 -13.95 -6.70
N ILE A 189 16.52 -13.31 -7.76
CA ILE A 189 15.41 -13.83 -8.56
C ILE A 189 15.82 -14.99 -9.48
N ASP A 190 17.10 -15.19 -9.74
CA ASP A 190 17.60 -16.28 -10.59
C ASP A 190 17.90 -17.53 -9.75
N THR A 191 18.66 -17.38 -8.67
CA THR A 191 19.06 -18.50 -7.80
C THR A 191 18.01 -18.86 -6.75
N LYS A 192 16.99 -18.01 -6.53
CA LYS A 192 15.93 -18.17 -5.52
C LYS A 192 16.47 -18.28 -4.08
N THR A 193 17.54 -17.54 -3.79
CA THR A 193 18.21 -17.55 -2.48
C THR A 193 18.10 -16.22 -1.75
N PHE A 194 18.01 -16.29 -0.43
CA PHE A 194 18.03 -15.12 0.44
C PHE A 194 19.43 -14.85 0.98
N SER A 195 19.74 -13.58 1.13
CA SER A 195 20.92 -13.08 1.85
C SER A 195 20.57 -11.79 2.59
N ILE A 196 21.43 -11.39 3.52
CA ILE A 196 21.34 -10.08 4.14
C ILE A 196 22.03 -9.09 3.21
N PHE A 197 21.27 -8.10 2.72
CA PHE A 197 21.81 -6.99 1.96
C PHE A 197 22.48 -5.97 2.90
N LYS A 198 21.77 -5.61 3.99
CA LYS A 198 22.29 -4.65 4.97
C LYS A 198 21.72 -4.94 6.35
N GLU A 199 22.62 -5.05 7.32
CA GLU A 199 22.22 -5.07 8.73
C GLU A 199 21.71 -3.69 9.14
N THR A 200 20.60 -3.68 9.85
CA THR A 200 20.07 -2.50 10.54
C THR A 200 19.70 -2.86 11.97
N LEU A 201 19.68 -1.85 12.84
CA LEU A 201 19.23 -2.01 14.22
C LEU A 201 17.86 -1.37 14.45
N TYR A 202 17.15 -1.03 13.35
CA TYR A 202 15.88 -0.31 13.40
C TYR A 202 14.71 -1.27 13.45
N ASP A 203 13.67 -0.81 14.12
CA ASP A 203 12.49 -1.63 14.42
C ASP A 203 11.34 -1.40 13.43
N ASN A 204 10.61 -2.48 13.16
CA ASN A 204 9.35 -2.44 12.43
C ASN A 204 9.48 -1.68 11.10
N LEU A 205 10.39 -2.17 10.24
CA LEU A 205 10.52 -1.65 8.88
C LEU A 205 9.28 -2.02 8.08
N ASP A 206 8.75 -1.06 7.31
CA ASP A 206 7.48 -1.21 6.60
C ASP A 206 7.66 -1.15 5.09
N GLY A 207 7.82 0.04 4.49
CA GLY A 207 7.99 0.22 3.07
C GLY A 207 9.44 0.32 2.63
N ILE A 208 9.72 0.07 1.35
CA ILE A 208 11.04 0.22 0.73
C ILE A 208 10.91 0.67 -0.72
N ALA A 209 11.74 1.65 -1.13
CA ALA A 209 11.77 2.15 -2.49
C ALA A 209 13.22 2.35 -2.98
N ILE A 210 13.42 2.33 -4.28
CA ILE A 210 14.70 2.65 -4.94
C ILE A 210 14.44 3.77 -5.94
N ASP A 211 15.28 4.81 -5.91
CA ASP A 211 15.21 5.88 -6.91
C ASP A 211 16.06 5.57 -8.15
N ASP A 212 16.02 6.46 -9.13
CA ASP A 212 16.77 6.34 -10.39
C ASP A 212 18.29 6.47 -10.23
N LEU A 213 18.76 7.02 -9.12
CA LEU A 213 20.18 7.05 -8.74
C LEU A 213 20.64 5.80 -7.99
N GLY A 214 19.72 4.87 -7.69
CA GLY A 214 20.00 3.66 -6.94
C GLY A 214 20.15 3.86 -5.44
N ARG A 215 19.66 5.00 -4.90
CA ARG A 215 19.51 5.21 -3.46
C ARG A 215 18.32 4.41 -2.96
N ILE A 216 18.44 3.82 -1.78
CA ILE A 216 17.39 3.00 -1.18
C ILE A 216 16.78 3.76 -0.02
N TYR A 217 15.47 3.91 -0.03
CA TYR A 217 14.68 4.51 1.04
C TYR A 217 13.86 3.43 1.72
N TYR A 218 13.72 3.50 3.04
CA TYR A 218 12.86 2.57 3.78
C TYR A 218 12.25 3.24 5.00
N SER A 219 11.00 2.91 5.27
CA SER A 219 10.23 3.43 6.39
C SER A 219 10.41 2.57 7.64
N SER A 220 10.28 3.19 8.80
CA SER A 220 10.29 2.53 10.10
C SER A 220 9.21 3.12 11.00
N TRP A 221 8.30 2.27 11.45
CA TRP A 221 7.31 2.65 12.47
C TRP A 221 7.96 2.83 13.83
N GLY A 222 8.95 1.97 14.16
CA GLY A 222 9.67 2.06 15.42
C GLY A 222 10.37 3.39 15.61
N GLU A 223 11.09 3.82 14.58
CA GLU A 223 11.87 5.06 14.59
C GLU A 223 11.08 6.28 14.10
N LYS A 224 9.86 6.10 13.59
CA LYS A 224 9.00 7.16 13.06
C LYS A 224 9.69 8.02 12.01
N CYS A 225 10.38 7.36 11.09
CA CYS A 225 11.20 8.06 10.10
C CYS A 225 11.32 7.27 8.79
N ILE A 226 11.88 7.93 7.79
CA ILE A 226 12.41 7.32 6.57
C ILE A 226 13.93 7.38 6.66
N PHE A 227 14.56 6.25 6.46
CA PHE A 227 15.99 6.13 6.26
C PHE A 227 16.33 6.15 4.78
N MET A 228 17.58 6.57 4.47
CA MET A 228 18.13 6.48 3.12
C MET A 228 19.53 5.86 3.17
N ILE A 229 19.77 4.96 2.23
CA ILE A 229 21.09 4.40 1.95
C ILE A 229 21.55 5.01 0.62
N PRO A 230 22.66 5.79 0.61
CA PRO A 230 23.24 6.32 -0.61
C PRO A 230 23.65 5.23 -1.61
N GLN A 231 23.87 5.60 -2.87
CA GLN A 231 24.30 4.67 -3.91
C GLN A 231 25.55 3.86 -3.56
N GLU A 232 26.50 4.48 -2.86
CA GLU A 232 27.74 3.83 -2.39
C GLU A 232 27.50 2.80 -1.28
N GLN A 233 26.30 2.75 -0.70
CA GLN A 233 25.81 1.77 0.28
C GLN A 233 26.67 1.68 1.56
N ASN A 234 27.47 2.70 1.84
CA ASN A 234 28.45 2.71 2.93
C ASN A 234 27.86 3.11 4.29
N ARG A 235 26.71 3.76 4.29
CA ARG A 235 26.04 4.26 5.50
C ARG A 235 24.53 4.27 5.35
N THR A 236 23.85 4.43 6.47
CA THR A 236 22.43 4.76 6.55
C THR A 236 22.29 6.14 7.17
N ILE A 237 21.43 6.96 6.65
CA ILE A 237 21.11 8.27 7.21
C ILE A 237 19.61 8.38 7.50
N ILE A 238 19.24 9.11 8.54
CA ILE A 238 17.85 9.53 8.74
C ILE A 238 17.57 10.61 7.70
N TRP A 239 16.65 10.31 6.79
CA TRP A 239 16.34 11.23 5.71
C TRP A 239 15.14 12.12 6.03
N GLN A 240 14.07 11.54 6.59
CA GLN A 240 12.91 12.27 7.11
C GLN A 240 12.54 11.71 8.48
N LYS A 241 12.09 12.54 9.40
CA LYS A 241 11.75 12.16 10.78
C LYS A 241 10.38 12.73 11.20
N ASP A 242 9.96 12.32 12.39
CA ASP A 242 8.70 12.74 13.01
C ASP A 242 7.48 12.34 12.15
N LEU A 243 7.54 11.14 11.56
CA LEU A 243 6.50 10.54 10.73
C LEU A 243 5.79 9.46 11.54
N LYS A 244 4.48 9.60 11.70
CA LYS A 244 3.70 8.63 12.46
C LYS A 244 3.25 7.48 11.57
N ALA A 245 3.67 6.25 11.93
CA ALA A 245 3.36 5.02 11.18
C ALA A 245 3.54 5.18 9.65
N PRO A 246 4.78 5.56 9.19
CA PRO A 246 5.05 5.65 7.75
C PRO A 246 5.00 4.24 7.15
N ALA A 247 4.05 4.02 6.23
CA ALA A 247 3.75 2.72 5.64
C ALA A 247 4.58 2.46 4.38
N ASP A 248 4.05 1.74 3.39
CA ASP A 248 4.75 1.47 2.14
C ASP A 248 4.99 2.74 1.34
N ILE A 249 6.22 2.97 0.94
CA ILE A 249 6.68 4.21 0.29
C ILE A 249 6.88 4.01 -1.20
N TYR A 250 6.63 5.05 -1.98
CA TYR A 250 6.71 5.02 -3.42
C TYR A 250 7.62 6.11 -3.98
N TYR A 251 8.59 5.74 -4.84
CA TYR A 251 9.36 6.71 -5.61
C TYR A 251 8.67 7.06 -6.92
N HIS A 252 8.32 8.32 -7.10
CA HIS A 252 7.72 8.86 -8.32
C HIS A 252 8.77 9.58 -9.15
N LEU A 253 9.31 8.87 -10.15
CA LEU A 253 10.37 9.37 -11.04
C LEU A 253 10.03 10.71 -11.72
N PRO A 254 8.83 10.93 -12.31
CA PRO A 254 8.56 12.19 -13.03
C PRO A 254 8.68 13.45 -12.18
N THR A 255 8.41 13.37 -10.88
CA THR A 255 8.53 14.54 -9.97
C THR A 255 9.74 14.45 -9.04
N ASN A 256 10.53 13.36 -9.10
CA ASN A 256 11.63 13.07 -8.19
C ASN A 256 11.19 13.18 -6.73
N GLU A 257 10.14 12.44 -6.36
CA GLU A 257 9.55 12.49 -5.01
C GLU A 257 9.41 11.09 -4.42
N ILE A 258 9.64 11.00 -3.11
CA ILE A 258 9.19 9.87 -2.28
C ILE A 258 7.84 10.25 -1.69
N LEU A 259 6.84 9.42 -1.98
CA LEU A 259 5.48 9.52 -1.43
C LEU A 259 5.37 8.59 -0.24
N VAL A 260 4.86 9.11 0.86
CA VAL A 260 4.83 8.41 2.16
C VAL A 260 3.42 8.42 2.72
N PRO A 261 2.68 7.31 2.63
CA PRO A 261 1.44 7.16 3.37
C PRO A 261 1.74 7.14 4.88
N LEU A 262 1.01 7.93 5.64
CA LEU A 262 1.00 7.89 7.10
C LEU A 262 -0.25 7.14 7.55
N PHE A 263 -0.09 5.86 7.84
CA PHE A 263 -1.18 4.92 8.08
C PHE A 263 -2.14 5.36 9.19
N GLU A 264 -1.60 5.85 10.31
CA GLU A 264 -2.42 6.28 11.45
C GLU A 264 -2.92 7.72 11.35
N ASP A 265 -2.28 8.58 10.55
CA ASP A 265 -2.65 9.99 10.40
C ASP A 265 -3.61 10.24 9.22
N ASN A 266 -3.85 9.21 8.39
CA ASN A 266 -4.68 9.33 7.20
C ASN A 266 -4.21 10.46 6.27
N GLU A 267 -2.89 10.53 6.05
CA GLU A 267 -2.22 11.56 5.27
C GLU A 267 -1.21 10.93 4.30
N ILE A 268 -0.92 11.60 3.20
CA ILE A 268 0.21 11.27 2.33
C ILE A 268 1.16 12.45 2.32
N LYS A 269 2.40 12.22 2.77
CA LYS A 269 3.49 13.20 2.69
C LYS A 269 4.29 12.99 1.42
N ARG A 270 4.85 14.10 0.92
CA ARG A 270 5.64 14.12 -0.31
C ARG A 270 6.95 14.83 -0.03
N PHE A 271 8.06 14.20 -0.39
CA PHE A 271 9.40 14.74 -0.17
C PHE A 271 10.23 14.63 -1.44
N LYS A 272 10.93 15.71 -1.81
CA LYS A 272 11.91 15.66 -2.91
C LYS A 272 13.05 14.73 -2.56
N ALA A 273 13.42 13.86 -3.50
CA ALA A 273 14.51 12.91 -3.36
C ALA A 273 15.84 13.54 -3.81
N ASP A 274 16.17 14.75 -3.31
CA ASP A 274 17.38 15.51 -3.69
C ASP A 274 18.59 15.13 -2.82
#